data_2b651bb4d2ea4ab1cf9ad4990953840e
#
_entry.id   2b651bb4d2ea4ab1cf9ad4990953840e
#
_cell.length_a   1.000
_cell.length_b   1.000
_cell.length_c   1.000
_cell.angle_alpha   90.00
_cell.angle_beta   90.00
_cell.angle_gamma   90.00
#
_symmetry.space_group_name_H-M   'P 1'
#
loop_
_entity.id
_entity.type
_entity.pdbx_description
1 polymer ?
#
loop_
_entity_poly.entity_id
_entity_poly.type
_entity_poly.pdbx_seq_one_letter_code
_entity_poly.pdbx_strand_id
1 'polypeptide(L)'
;MTIDAVPVCRFGDAPLTIEDVVALAQRQCDAALSEAPTFRAHIQRGADFLDRLLREDGVIYGVTTGYGDSCTVNIPPALVAELPHHLYTYHGCGLGRYLDPAETRAVLAARLASLVRGMSGVSVPLLEGLATLLQHDVLPLIPAEGSVGASGDLTPLSYVAAVLCGEREVLFEGQVQPAGPVLAKIGMTPLKLRPKEGLAIMNGTAVMTGLACLAWQRADYLARMATRLTAFNVLSSDGNAHHFDATLFAAKPHPGQGRIAARLRSDLHSERPPRNEQRLQDRYSLRCAPHVIGVLEDSLPFLRQLIETELNSANDNPLIDADGERILHGGHFYGGHIALAMDTLKNTVANVADLLDRQLALLVDARYNHGLPANLSAATGPRAAINHGLKALQISVSAWTAEALKQTMPASVFSRSTECHNQDKVSMGTIAARDCLRVIELTEQVVAAMLIAARQGLALRERVGLNAQLHDSLADMYADLGQRIALVEEDRALDRELRELLVEIRAQRWELYVGE
;
A
#
# COMPACT_ATOMS: atom_id res chain seq x y z
N MET A 1 17.54 -20.39 23.15
CA MET A 1 16.71 -19.68 22.16
C MET A 1 17.27 -20.06 20.80
N THR A 2 16.60 -20.94 20.09
CA THR A 2 16.83 -21.17 18.66
C THR A 2 16.49 -19.86 17.96
N ILE A 3 17.47 -19.23 17.34
CA ILE A 3 17.23 -18.12 16.42
C ILE A 3 16.46 -18.78 15.26
N ASP A 4 15.14 -18.59 15.20
CA ASP A 4 14.38 -19.04 14.05
C ASP A 4 14.98 -18.35 12.82
N ALA A 5 15.35 -19.17 11.82
CA ALA A 5 15.90 -18.64 10.58
C ALA A 5 14.87 -17.70 9.94
N VAL A 6 15.32 -16.52 9.52
CA VAL A 6 14.45 -15.57 8.81
C VAL A 6 13.83 -16.28 7.59
N PRO A 7 12.51 -16.23 7.40
CA PRO A 7 11.86 -16.83 6.22
C PRO A 7 12.48 -16.30 4.93
N VAL A 8 12.51 -17.11 3.88
CA VAL A 8 13.08 -16.73 2.59
C VAL A 8 12.00 -16.74 1.51
N CYS A 9 11.76 -15.61 0.88
CA CYS A 9 10.93 -15.49 -0.30
C CYS A 9 11.76 -15.82 -1.55
N ARG A 10 11.43 -16.93 -2.25
CA ARG A 10 12.18 -17.42 -3.41
C ARG A 10 11.50 -17.02 -4.72
N PHE A 11 12.10 -16.07 -5.41
CA PHE A 11 11.65 -15.62 -6.72
C PHE A 11 11.92 -16.67 -7.80
N GLY A 12 10.88 -17.06 -8.51
CA GLY A 12 10.94 -18.06 -9.58
C GLY A 12 10.44 -19.45 -9.18
N ASP A 13 10.16 -19.73 -7.90
CA ASP A 13 9.58 -21.00 -7.45
C ASP A 13 8.04 -20.98 -7.56
N ALA A 14 7.41 -19.92 -7.12
CA ALA A 14 5.96 -19.73 -7.14
C ALA A 14 5.59 -18.27 -7.45
N PRO A 15 4.36 -17.99 -7.88
CA PRO A 15 3.83 -16.63 -7.93
C PRO A 15 3.87 -15.98 -6.54
N LEU A 16 4.24 -14.69 -6.48
CA LEU A 16 4.22 -13.92 -5.24
C LEU A 16 2.80 -13.48 -4.89
N THR A 17 2.53 -13.41 -3.61
CA THR A 17 1.34 -12.78 -3.04
C THR A 17 1.61 -11.34 -2.61
N ILE A 18 0.56 -10.59 -2.30
CA ILE A 18 0.69 -9.27 -1.67
C ILE A 18 1.46 -9.39 -0.35
N GLU A 19 1.19 -10.42 0.44
CA GLU A 19 1.84 -10.68 1.73
C GLU A 19 3.34 -10.91 1.59
N ASP A 20 3.78 -11.60 0.54
CA ASP A 20 5.22 -11.79 0.25
C ASP A 20 5.92 -10.44 0.00
N VAL A 21 5.29 -9.56 -0.81
CA VAL A 21 5.83 -8.22 -1.08
C VAL A 21 5.87 -7.39 0.19
N VAL A 22 4.84 -7.45 1.02
CA VAL A 22 4.78 -6.73 2.30
C VAL A 22 5.84 -7.26 3.27
N ALA A 23 6.01 -8.58 3.39
CA ALA A 23 7.02 -9.20 4.23
C ALA A 23 8.45 -8.77 3.82
N LEU A 24 8.74 -8.73 2.52
CA LEU A 24 10.00 -8.20 1.98
C LEU A 24 10.15 -6.69 2.29
N ALA A 25 9.09 -5.91 2.10
CA ALA A 25 9.10 -4.47 2.37
C ALA A 25 9.36 -4.15 3.84
N GLN A 26 8.86 -4.98 4.76
CA GLN A 26 9.02 -4.86 6.21
C GLN A 26 10.23 -5.62 6.76
N ARG A 27 11.04 -6.27 5.91
CA ARG A 27 12.20 -7.10 6.30
C ARG A 27 11.83 -8.27 7.22
N GLN A 28 10.67 -8.84 7.04
CA GLN A 28 10.22 -10.04 7.75
C GLN A 28 10.66 -11.33 7.05
N CYS A 29 11.11 -11.24 5.80
CA CYS A 29 11.74 -12.33 5.06
C CYS A 29 12.88 -11.80 4.20
N ASP A 30 13.82 -12.70 3.86
CA ASP A 30 14.91 -12.43 2.93
C ASP A 30 14.50 -12.77 1.49
N ALA A 31 15.11 -12.07 0.52
CA ALA A 31 14.93 -12.35 -0.89
C ALA A 31 15.97 -13.36 -1.39
N ALA A 32 15.56 -14.35 -2.19
CA ALA A 32 16.48 -15.22 -2.90
C ALA A 32 15.90 -15.60 -4.27
N LEU A 33 16.78 -15.96 -5.21
CA LEU A 33 16.34 -16.57 -6.47
C LEU A 33 16.11 -18.08 -6.28
N SER A 34 15.27 -18.64 -7.13
CA SER A 34 15.11 -20.09 -7.24
C SER A 34 16.46 -20.79 -7.48
N GLU A 35 16.69 -21.87 -6.76
CA GLU A 35 17.88 -22.70 -6.93
C GLU A 35 17.67 -23.81 -7.98
N ALA A 36 16.45 -23.93 -8.54
CA ALA A 36 16.14 -24.95 -9.53
C ALA A 36 16.98 -24.76 -10.79
N PRO A 37 17.71 -25.78 -11.25
CA PRO A 37 18.49 -25.69 -12.51
C PRO A 37 17.63 -25.32 -13.71
N THR A 38 16.36 -25.74 -13.72
CA THR A 38 15.38 -25.43 -14.77
C THR A 38 15.05 -23.94 -14.82
N PHE A 39 14.98 -23.26 -13.67
CA PHE A 39 14.76 -21.82 -13.59
C PHE A 39 15.91 -21.07 -14.25
N ARG A 40 17.17 -21.34 -13.82
CA ARG A 40 18.35 -20.67 -14.39
C ARG A 40 18.47 -20.92 -15.90
N ALA A 41 18.22 -22.17 -16.34
CA ALA A 41 18.22 -22.52 -17.75
C ALA A 41 17.12 -21.77 -18.54
N HIS A 42 15.95 -21.58 -17.95
CA HIS A 42 14.86 -20.81 -18.56
C HIS A 42 15.25 -19.33 -18.78
N ILE A 43 15.78 -18.67 -17.75
CA ILE A 43 16.27 -17.28 -17.85
C ILE A 43 17.38 -17.18 -18.91
N GLN A 44 18.36 -18.08 -18.87
CA GLN A 44 19.52 -18.06 -19.76
C GLN A 44 19.11 -18.24 -21.22
N ARG A 45 18.13 -19.10 -21.54
CA ARG A 45 17.63 -19.26 -22.92
C ARG A 45 17.16 -17.95 -23.54
N GLY A 46 16.44 -17.09 -22.75
CA GLY A 46 16.00 -15.78 -23.23
C GLY A 46 17.16 -14.86 -23.58
N ALA A 47 18.17 -14.85 -22.73
CA ALA A 47 19.38 -14.07 -22.93
C ALA A 47 20.19 -14.57 -24.16
N ASP A 48 20.36 -15.88 -24.29
CA ASP A 48 21.12 -16.51 -25.41
C ASP A 48 20.41 -16.31 -26.76
N PHE A 49 19.06 -16.39 -26.74
CA PHE A 49 18.29 -16.11 -27.97
C PHE A 49 18.47 -14.66 -28.42
N LEU A 50 18.44 -13.70 -27.51
CA LEU A 50 18.70 -12.30 -27.84
C LEU A 50 20.11 -12.08 -28.40
N ASP A 51 21.12 -12.69 -27.77
CA ASP A 51 22.52 -12.63 -28.27
C ASP A 51 22.70 -13.23 -29.66
N ARG A 52 21.97 -14.33 -29.95
CA ARG A 52 21.98 -14.94 -31.27
C ARG A 52 21.41 -13.97 -32.32
N LEU A 53 20.24 -13.38 -32.03
CA LEU A 53 19.60 -12.42 -32.94
C LEU A 53 20.48 -11.19 -33.21
N LEU A 54 21.17 -10.70 -32.18
CA LEU A 54 22.10 -9.56 -32.34
C LEU A 54 23.28 -9.90 -33.28
N ARG A 55 23.74 -11.15 -33.30
CA ARG A 55 24.80 -11.60 -34.24
C ARG A 55 24.29 -11.81 -35.66
N GLU A 56 23.01 -12.10 -35.83
CA GLU A 56 22.35 -12.34 -37.11
C GLU A 56 21.79 -11.06 -37.75
N ASP A 57 22.22 -9.87 -37.30
CA ASP A 57 21.74 -8.56 -37.74
C ASP A 57 20.21 -8.35 -37.60
N GLY A 58 19.61 -8.94 -36.56
CA GLY A 58 18.19 -8.81 -36.26
C GLY A 58 17.80 -7.38 -35.88
N VAL A 59 16.63 -6.94 -36.37
CA VAL A 59 16.05 -5.65 -35.94
C VAL A 59 15.29 -5.87 -34.63
N ILE A 60 15.76 -5.27 -33.53
CA ILE A 60 15.19 -5.41 -32.18
C ILE A 60 14.90 -4.02 -31.63
N TYR A 61 13.62 -3.73 -31.33
CA TYR A 61 13.21 -2.47 -30.74
C TYR A 61 13.97 -2.16 -29.46
N GLY A 62 14.50 -0.95 -29.36
CA GLY A 62 15.23 -0.48 -28.18
C GLY A 62 16.54 -1.21 -27.90
N VAL A 63 17.06 -1.93 -28.91
CA VAL A 63 18.35 -2.61 -28.90
C VAL A 63 19.16 -2.23 -30.14
N THR A 64 18.65 -2.53 -31.31
CA THR A 64 19.24 -2.10 -32.61
C THR A 64 18.48 -0.92 -33.22
N THR A 65 17.42 -0.45 -32.55
CA THR A 65 16.69 0.78 -32.88
C THR A 65 16.70 1.72 -31.69
N GLY A 66 16.37 3.00 -31.92
CA GLY A 66 16.07 3.93 -30.84
C GLY A 66 14.80 3.54 -30.05
N TYR A 67 14.53 4.27 -28.97
CA TYR A 67 13.36 4.08 -28.13
C TYR A 67 12.19 4.95 -28.59
N GLY A 68 10.97 4.52 -28.30
CA GLY A 68 9.76 5.29 -28.49
C GLY A 68 9.57 5.72 -29.95
N ASP A 69 9.33 6.99 -30.20
CA ASP A 69 9.18 7.57 -31.56
C ASP A 69 10.43 7.37 -32.43
N SER A 70 11.60 7.25 -31.80
CA SER A 70 12.86 6.97 -32.49
C SER A 70 13.01 5.50 -32.90
N CYS A 71 11.97 4.68 -32.87
CA CYS A 71 12.01 3.26 -33.24
C CYS A 71 12.39 3.02 -34.72
N THR A 72 12.32 4.04 -35.57
CA THR A 72 12.74 4.02 -36.98
C THR A 72 14.21 4.37 -37.18
N VAL A 73 14.93 4.78 -36.12
CA VAL A 73 16.34 5.14 -36.18
C VAL A 73 17.18 3.91 -35.85
N ASN A 74 17.99 3.47 -36.84
CA ASN A 74 18.92 2.37 -36.63
C ASN A 74 20.10 2.82 -35.76
N ILE A 75 20.46 2.03 -34.77
CA ILE A 75 21.62 2.26 -33.91
C ILE A 75 22.86 1.57 -34.55
N PRO A 76 23.95 2.30 -34.79
CA PRO A 76 25.19 1.67 -35.25
C PRO A 76 25.64 0.57 -34.29
N PRO A 77 26.08 -0.61 -34.79
CA PRO A 77 26.44 -1.76 -33.92
C PRO A 77 27.47 -1.42 -32.83
N ALA A 78 28.40 -0.49 -33.11
CA ALA A 78 29.39 -0.04 -32.14
C ALA A 78 28.81 0.71 -30.95
N LEU A 79 27.59 1.27 -31.06
CA LEU A 79 26.92 2.06 -30.02
C LEU A 79 25.83 1.30 -29.27
N VAL A 80 25.45 0.10 -29.74
CA VAL A 80 24.37 -0.71 -29.09
C VAL A 80 24.64 -0.97 -27.61
N ALA A 81 25.90 -1.21 -27.25
CA ALA A 81 26.30 -1.48 -25.87
C ALA A 81 26.24 -0.23 -24.95
N GLU A 82 26.17 0.98 -25.49
CA GLU A 82 26.08 2.24 -24.74
C GLU A 82 24.62 2.66 -24.51
N LEU A 83 23.68 2.11 -25.28
CA LEU A 83 22.28 2.51 -25.27
C LEU A 83 21.62 2.37 -23.89
N PRO A 84 21.83 1.30 -23.11
CA PRO A 84 21.27 1.17 -21.76
C PRO A 84 21.73 2.29 -20.81
N HIS A 85 22.99 2.72 -20.90
CA HIS A 85 23.53 3.83 -20.10
C HIS A 85 22.80 5.14 -20.42
N HIS A 86 22.65 5.47 -21.70
CA HIS A 86 21.92 6.66 -22.10
C HIS A 86 20.45 6.63 -21.64
N LEU A 87 19.80 5.46 -21.72
CA LEU A 87 18.39 5.30 -21.33
C LEU A 87 18.17 5.69 -19.87
N TYR A 88 18.90 5.12 -18.91
CA TYR A 88 18.69 5.46 -17.51
C TYR A 88 19.24 6.85 -17.15
N THR A 89 20.18 7.38 -17.93
CA THR A 89 20.74 8.71 -17.67
C THR A 89 19.73 9.81 -17.97
N TYR A 90 19.13 9.84 -19.17
CA TYR A 90 18.20 10.93 -19.51
C TYR A 90 16.84 10.83 -18.81
N HIS A 91 16.47 9.65 -18.28
CA HIS A 91 15.30 9.51 -17.41
C HIS A 91 15.56 9.91 -15.95
N GLY A 92 16.77 10.30 -15.60
CA GLY A 92 17.13 10.78 -14.26
C GLY A 92 16.61 12.19 -13.96
N CYS A 93 15.33 12.42 -14.14
CA CYS A 93 14.67 13.72 -14.01
C CYS A 93 13.44 13.69 -13.08
N GLY A 94 13.28 12.66 -12.26
CA GLY A 94 12.23 12.56 -11.26
C GLY A 94 12.44 13.55 -10.11
N LEU A 95 11.36 13.99 -9.48
CA LEU A 95 11.35 14.93 -8.37
C LEU A 95 10.38 14.50 -7.25
N GLY A 96 10.13 15.41 -6.32
CA GLY A 96 9.31 15.18 -5.14
C GLY A 96 10.08 14.50 -4.01
N ARG A 97 9.35 13.94 -3.03
CA ARG A 97 9.98 13.12 -1.99
C ARG A 97 10.59 11.85 -2.60
N TYR A 98 11.55 11.28 -1.95
CA TYR A 98 11.94 9.91 -2.24
C TYR A 98 10.91 8.92 -1.67
N LEU A 99 10.74 7.78 -2.33
CA LEU A 99 10.00 6.66 -1.76
C LEU A 99 10.65 6.25 -0.44
N ASP A 100 9.82 5.86 0.54
CA ASP A 100 10.35 5.39 1.80
C ASP A 100 11.01 3.99 1.65
N PRO A 101 11.75 3.51 2.67
CA PRO A 101 12.42 2.22 2.57
C PRO A 101 11.50 1.05 2.24
N ALA A 102 10.29 1.00 2.81
CA ALA A 102 9.35 -0.08 2.54
C ALA A 102 8.77 0.02 1.12
N GLU A 103 8.44 1.23 0.67
CA GLU A 103 8.01 1.50 -0.70
C GLU A 103 9.09 1.07 -1.71
N THR A 104 10.36 1.44 -1.45
CA THR A 104 11.49 1.07 -2.34
C THR A 104 11.71 -0.44 -2.41
N ARG A 105 11.66 -1.15 -1.26
CA ARG A 105 11.76 -2.63 -1.24
C ARG A 105 10.61 -3.29 -2.01
N ALA A 106 9.38 -2.79 -1.86
CA ALA A 106 8.23 -3.29 -2.60
C ALA A 106 8.40 -3.11 -4.12
N VAL A 107 8.95 -1.98 -4.57
CA VAL A 107 9.28 -1.72 -5.98
C VAL A 107 10.34 -2.71 -6.50
N LEU A 108 11.43 -2.92 -5.75
CA LEU A 108 12.47 -3.89 -6.13
C LEU A 108 11.91 -5.31 -6.22
N ALA A 109 11.07 -5.71 -5.25
CA ALA A 109 10.39 -7.01 -5.25
C ALA A 109 9.46 -7.17 -6.46
N ALA A 110 8.64 -6.18 -6.76
CA ALA A 110 7.74 -6.21 -7.92
C ALA A 110 8.53 -6.26 -9.24
N ARG A 111 9.65 -5.52 -9.36
CA ARG A 111 10.49 -5.59 -10.56
C ARG A 111 11.14 -6.96 -10.72
N LEU A 112 11.68 -7.51 -9.65
CA LEU A 112 12.28 -8.84 -9.68
C LEU A 112 11.23 -9.93 -10.02
N ALA A 113 10.03 -9.86 -9.43
CA ALA A 113 8.93 -10.78 -9.70
C ALA A 113 8.54 -10.82 -11.19
N SER A 114 8.51 -9.67 -11.85
CA SER A 114 8.24 -9.58 -13.29
C SER A 114 9.38 -10.18 -14.13
N LEU A 115 10.63 -9.88 -13.81
CA LEU A 115 11.80 -10.32 -14.61
C LEU A 115 12.06 -11.82 -14.49
N VAL A 116 11.79 -12.44 -13.34
CA VAL A 116 11.93 -13.91 -13.17
C VAL A 116 10.94 -14.72 -14.00
N ARG A 117 9.98 -14.06 -14.66
CA ARG A 117 9.11 -14.72 -15.66
C ARG A 117 9.86 -15.20 -16.91
N GLY A 118 11.12 -14.75 -17.10
CA GLY A 118 12.01 -15.21 -18.17
C GLY A 118 11.69 -14.69 -19.57
N MET A 119 10.77 -13.73 -19.69
CA MET A 119 10.34 -13.19 -20.99
C MET A 119 10.96 -11.82 -21.35
N SER A 120 11.91 -11.36 -20.56
CA SER A 120 12.54 -10.04 -20.76
C SER A 120 13.91 -10.11 -21.45
N GLY A 121 14.45 -11.30 -21.68
CA GLY A 121 15.77 -11.50 -22.30
C GLY A 121 16.93 -11.01 -21.43
N VAL A 122 16.75 -11.00 -20.12
CA VAL A 122 17.76 -10.57 -19.15
C VAL A 122 18.64 -11.73 -18.69
N SER A 123 19.84 -11.40 -18.22
CA SER A 123 20.79 -12.38 -17.68
C SER A 123 20.52 -12.70 -16.21
N VAL A 124 21.00 -13.87 -15.77
CA VAL A 124 20.94 -14.27 -14.35
C VAL A 124 21.67 -13.26 -13.45
N PRO A 125 22.87 -12.73 -13.80
CA PRO A 125 23.53 -11.70 -12.98
C PRO A 125 22.69 -10.45 -12.71
N LEU A 126 21.82 -10.03 -13.63
CA LEU A 126 20.91 -8.92 -13.39
C LEU A 126 19.90 -9.24 -12.28
N LEU A 127 19.30 -10.42 -12.31
CA LEU A 127 18.36 -10.88 -11.29
C LEU A 127 19.05 -11.03 -9.93
N GLU A 128 20.27 -11.58 -9.91
CA GLU A 128 21.12 -11.67 -8.72
C GLU A 128 21.43 -10.28 -8.15
N GLY A 129 21.72 -9.30 -9.01
CA GLY A 129 21.93 -7.92 -8.61
C GLY A 129 20.72 -7.32 -7.88
N LEU A 130 19.51 -7.46 -8.44
CA LEU A 130 18.27 -6.99 -7.80
C LEU A 130 17.99 -7.71 -6.45
N ALA A 131 18.20 -9.03 -6.40
CA ALA A 131 18.05 -9.80 -5.16
C ALA A 131 19.08 -9.35 -4.11
N THR A 132 20.33 -9.06 -4.52
CA THR A 132 21.39 -8.57 -3.63
C THR A 132 21.05 -7.19 -3.04
N LEU A 133 20.47 -6.27 -3.82
CA LEU A 133 20.00 -4.99 -3.29
C LEU A 133 18.97 -5.19 -2.16
N LEU A 134 18.02 -6.10 -2.34
CA LEU A 134 17.02 -6.44 -1.31
C LEU A 134 17.65 -7.09 -0.08
N GLN A 135 18.53 -8.09 -0.27
CA GLN A 135 19.19 -8.81 0.82
C GLN A 135 20.03 -7.91 1.72
N HIS A 136 20.78 -6.99 1.11
CA HIS A 136 21.69 -6.09 1.82
C HIS A 136 21.05 -4.75 2.20
N ASP A 137 19.75 -4.56 1.91
CA ASP A 137 19.04 -3.32 2.18
C ASP A 137 19.70 -2.08 1.55
N VAL A 138 20.20 -2.24 0.32
CA VAL A 138 20.75 -1.16 -0.49
C VAL A 138 19.62 -0.57 -1.33
N LEU A 139 19.08 0.56 -0.89
CA LEU A 139 17.84 1.11 -1.42
C LEU A 139 18.09 2.31 -2.34
N PRO A 140 17.85 2.19 -3.65
CA PRO A 140 17.89 3.33 -4.56
C PRO A 140 16.99 4.48 -4.05
N LEU A 141 17.47 5.73 -4.13
CA LEU A 141 16.66 6.90 -3.83
C LEU A 141 15.73 7.19 -5.01
N ILE A 142 14.57 6.58 -5.01
CA ILE A 142 13.58 6.67 -6.08
C ILE A 142 12.68 7.88 -5.85
N PRO A 143 12.67 8.91 -6.74
CA PRO A 143 11.74 10.01 -6.64
C PRO A 143 10.30 9.56 -6.88
N ALA A 144 9.39 10.06 -6.07
CA ALA A 144 7.97 9.69 -6.15
C ALA A 144 7.24 10.31 -7.35
N GLU A 145 7.79 11.34 -7.98
CA GLU A 145 7.15 12.11 -9.06
C GLU A 145 7.89 11.99 -10.37
N GLY A 146 7.13 12.00 -11.49
CA GLY A 146 7.67 11.95 -12.84
C GLY A 146 7.16 10.81 -13.71
N SER A 147 6.40 9.83 -13.17
CA SER A 147 5.77 8.77 -13.97
C SER A 147 4.32 9.12 -14.30
N VAL A 148 3.95 9.08 -15.56
CA VAL A 148 2.56 9.09 -16.06
C VAL A 148 2.06 7.68 -16.42
N GLY A 149 2.88 6.66 -16.20
CA GLY A 149 2.56 5.28 -16.58
C GLY A 149 2.53 5.07 -18.09
N ALA A 150 3.38 5.76 -18.84
CA ALA A 150 3.41 5.73 -20.30
C ALA A 150 3.92 4.38 -20.83
N SER A 151 5.16 4.04 -20.50
CA SER A 151 5.75 2.72 -20.75
C SER A 151 5.98 2.02 -19.39
N GLY A 152 4.97 2.03 -18.54
CA GLY A 152 5.11 1.75 -17.14
C GLY A 152 5.83 2.91 -16.42
N ASP A 153 6.77 2.60 -15.56
CA ASP A 153 7.39 3.49 -14.60
C ASP A 153 8.83 3.88 -14.96
N LEU A 154 9.07 4.34 -16.20
CA LEU A 154 10.42 4.59 -16.75
C LEU A 154 11.29 5.48 -15.85
N THR A 155 10.80 6.68 -15.52
CA THR A 155 11.57 7.66 -14.72
C THR A 155 11.97 7.11 -13.36
N PRO A 156 11.07 6.61 -12.50
CA PRO A 156 11.49 6.10 -11.20
C PRO A 156 12.37 4.83 -11.31
N LEU A 157 12.10 3.93 -12.25
CA LEU A 157 12.91 2.71 -12.42
C LEU A 157 14.30 2.99 -13.02
N SER A 158 14.52 4.15 -13.63
CA SER A 158 15.86 4.58 -14.08
C SER A 158 16.85 4.70 -12.91
N TYR A 159 16.35 4.98 -11.70
CA TYR A 159 17.17 5.05 -10.48
C TYR A 159 17.63 3.65 -10.03
N VAL A 160 16.80 2.64 -10.23
CA VAL A 160 17.17 1.24 -9.98
C VAL A 160 18.25 0.79 -10.96
N ALA A 161 18.07 1.06 -12.26
CA ALA A 161 19.05 0.72 -13.28
C ALA A 161 20.41 1.38 -13.02
N ALA A 162 20.43 2.67 -12.71
CA ALA A 162 21.66 3.41 -12.42
C ALA A 162 22.38 2.85 -11.19
N VAL A 163 21.65 2.53 -10.11
CA VAL A 163 22.25 1.96 -8.88
C VAL A 163 22.90 0.60 -9.16
N LEU A 164 22.28 -0.27 -9.94
CA LEU A 164 22.89 -1.55 -10.35
C LEU A 164 24.21 -1.34 -11.11
N CYS A 165 24.35 -0.21 -11.83
CA CYS A 165 25.57 0.20 -12.52
C CYS A 165 26.57 0.97 -11.64
N GLY A 166 26.28 1.14 -10.33
CA GLY A 166 27.15 1.84 -9.39
C GLY A 166 27.03 3.37 -9.45
N GLU A 167 26.00 3.89 -10.10
CA GLU A 167 25.74 5.32 -10.24
C GLU A 167 24.62 5.79 -9.30
N ARG A 168 24.54 7.12 -9.07
CA ARG A 168 23.59 7.78 -8.17
C ARG A 168 23.76 7.39 -6.71
N GLU A 169 22.75 7.63 -5.91
CA GLU A 169 22.77 7.48 -4.45
C GLU A 169 21.78 6.41 -3.99
N VAL A 170 22.11 5.83 -2.85
CA VAL A 170 21.31 4.83 -2.14
C VAL A 170 21.15 5.22 -0.67
N LEU A 171 20.06 4.80 -0.06
CA LEU A 171 19.95 4.71 1.39
C LEU A 171 20.56 3.37 1.82
N PHE A 172 21.60 3.42 2.63
CA PHE A 172 22.27 2.24 3.18
C PHE A 172 22.71 2.50 4.62
N GLU A 173 22.37 1.57 5.54
CA GLU A 173 22.63 1.72 6.99
C GLU A 173 22.10 3.06 7.56
N GLY A 174 20.93 3.50 7.07
CA GLY A 174 20.28 4.75 7.51
C GLY A 174 20.90 6.05 6.97
N GLN A 175 21.87 5.96 6.06
CA GLN A 175 22.57 7.11 5.48
C GLN A 175 22.50 7.11 3.96
N VAL A 176 22.39 8.29 3.38
CA VAL A 176 22.49 8.49 1.92
C VAL A 176 23.96 8.44 1.52
N GLN A 177 24.30 7.56 0.58
CA GLN A 177 25.67 7.30 0.14
C GLN A 177 25.71 7.08 -1.38
N PRO A 178 26.83 7.34 -2.06
CA PRO A 178 27.01 6.97 -3.46
C PRO A 178 26.92 5.45 -3.66
N ALA A 179 26.23 5.01 -4.72
CA ALA A 179 25.98 3.59 -4.97
C ALA A 179 27.27 2.77 -5.17
N GLY A 180 28.21 3.23 -5.99
CA GLY A 180 29.43 2.48 -6.30
C GLY A 180 30.22 2.01 -5.08
N PRO A 181 30.59 2.89 -4.13
CA PRO A 181 31.25 2.50 -2.89
C PRO A 181 30.44 1.53 -2.04
N VAL A 182 29.11 1.70 -1.96
CA VAL A 182 28.23 0.79 -1.19
C VAL A 182 28.20 -0.60 -1.83
N LEU A 183 28.05 -0.70 -3.16
CA LEU A 183 28.10 -1.98 -3.85
C LEU A 183 29.44 -2.71 -3.60
N ALA A 184 30.56 -1.99 -3.66
CA ALA A 184 31.87 -2.56 -3.35
C ALA A 184 31.95 -3.07 -1.89
N LYS A 185 31.36 -2.33 -0.93
CA LYS A 185 31.31 -2.71 0.49
C LYS A 185 30.57 -4.04 0.72
N ILE A 186 29.49 -4.29 -0.04
CA ILE A 186 28.72 -5.54 0.05
C ILE A 186 29.26 -6.64 -0.89
N GLY A 187 30.39 -6.43 -1.54
CA GLY A 187 31.02 -7.40 -2.44
C GLY A 187 30.34 -7.53 -3.82
N MET A 188 29.49 -6.59 -4.19
CA MET A 188 28.83 -6.56 -5.50
C MET A 188 29.62 -5.69 -6.48
N THR A 189 30.00 -6.25 -7.60
CA THR A 189 30.58 -5.48 -8.72
C THR A 189 29.44 -4.77 -9.47
N PRO A 190 29.56 -3.44 -9.74
CA PRO A 190 28.60 -2.74 -10.59
C PRO A 190 28.39 -3.46 -11.93
N LEU A 191 27.15 -3.58 -12.35
CA LEU A 191 26.80 -4.26 -13.59
C LEU A 191 27.12 -3.37 -14.80
N LYS A 192 27.57 -3.99 -15.87
CA LYS A 192 27.48 -3.42 -17.19
C LYS A 192 26.28 -4.02 -17.89
N LEU A 193 25.20 -3.23 -18.01
CA LEU A 193 23.96 -3.72 -18.61
C LEU A 193 24.19 -4.16 -20.06
N ARG A 194 23.69 -5.36 -20.38
CA ARG A 194 23.65 -5.87 -21.73
C ARG A 194 22.58 -5.12 -22.54
N PRO A 195 22.66 -5.13 -23.88
CA PRO A 195 21.59 -4.66 -24.75
C PRO A 195 20.23 -5.25 -24.28
N LYS A 196 19.17 -4.44 -24.25
CA LYS A 196 17.84 -4.75 -23.71
C LYS A 196 17.72 -4.65 -22.17
N GLU A 197 18.74 -4.92 -21.36
CA GLU A 197 18.60 -4.97 -19.89
C GLU A 197 18.19 -3.63 -19.26
N GLY A 198 18.69 -2.51 -19.78
CA GLY A 198 18.25 -1.18 -19.35
C GLY A 198 16.74 -1.00 -19.56
N LEU A 199 16.24 -1.35 -20.75
CA LEU A 199 14.82 -1.30 -21.05
C LEU A 199 14.02 -2.29 -20.20
N ALA A 200 14.52 -3.51 -19.99
CA ALA A 200 13.85 -4.53 -19.19
C ALA A 200 13.69 -4.12 -17.72
N ILE A 201 14.66 -3.40 -17.14
CA ILE A 201 14.53 -2.86 -15.78
C ILE A 201 13.49 -1.73 -15.72
N MET A 202 13.53 -0.83 -16.70
CA MET A 202 12.81 0.44 -16.63
C MET A 202 11.39 0.38 -17.20
N ASN A 203 11.18 -0.42 -18.23
CA ASN A 203 9.89 -0.57 -18.89
C ASN A 203 9.02 -1.58 -18.13
N GLY A 204 7.95 -1.10 -17.52
CA GLY A 204 7.04 -1.96 -16.75
C GLY A 204 6.43 -1.26 -15.53
N THR A 205 5.55 -1.96 -14.85
CA THR A 205 4.61 -1.42 -13.87
C THR A 205 5.04 -1.60 -12.41
N ALA A 206 6.33 -1.82 -12.16
CA ALA A 206 6.81 -2.27 -10.85
C ALA A 206 6.62 -1.24 -9.72
N VAL A 207 6.71 0.07 -10.01
CA VAL A 207 6.50 1.09 -8.98
C VAL A 207 5.04 1.13 -8.56
N MET A 208 4.13 1.30 -9.52
CA MET A 208 2.70 1.31 -9.21
C MET A 208 2.23 0.01 -8.56
N THR A 209 2.77 -1.14 -8.95
CA THR A 209 2.40 -2.47 -8.41
C THR A 209 2.93 -2.68 -6.99
N GLY A 210 4.19 -2.32 -6.72
CA GLY A 210 4.77 -2.39 -5.38
C GLY A 210 4.00 -1.51 -4.39
N LEU A 211 3.70 -0.26 -4.78
CA LEU A 211 2.89 0.65 -3.98
C LEU A 211 1.46 0.11 -3.77
N ALA A 212 0.88 -0.53 -4.79
CA ALA A 212 -0.46 -1.13 -4.70
C ALA A 212 -0.53 -2.29 -3.70
N CYS A 213 0.50 -3.13 -3.61
CA CYS A 213 0.58 -4.18 -2.59
C CYS A 213 0.54 -3.61 -1.17
N LEU A 214 1.33 -2.56 -0.91
CA LEU A 214 1.33 -1.90 0.39
C LEU A 214 -0.01 -1.22 0.70
N ALA A 215 -0.61 -0.57 -0.30
CA ALA A 215 -1.90 0.09 -0.15
C ALA A 215 -3.02 -0.90 0.16
N TRP A 216 -3.05 -2.03 -0.53
CA TRP A 216 -4.07 -3.06 -0.34
C TRP A 216 -4.03 -3.62 1.10
N GLN A 217 -2.86 -4.01 1.57
CA GLN A 217 -2.67 -4.59 2.89
C GLN A 217 -3.05 -3.62 4.03
N ARG A 218 -2.68 -2.34 3.90
CA ARG A 218 -3.06 -1.30 4.87
C ARG A 218 -4.57 -1.05 4.86
N ALA A 219 -5.22 -1.06 3.68
CA ALA A 219 -6.67 -0.86 3.55
C ALA A 219 -7.47 -2.02 4.16
N ASP A 220 -7.01 -3.27 3.99
CA ASP A 220 -7.62 -4.44 4.64
C ASP A 220 -7.58 -4.30 6.17
N TYR A 221 -6.46 -3.90 6.73
CA TYR A 221 -6.34 -3.64 8.16
C TYR A 221 -7.24 -2.48 8.62
N LEU A 222 -7.36 -1.41 7.83
CA LEU A 222 -8.25 -0.29 8.14
C LEU A 222 -9.74 -0.69 8.16
N ALA A 223 -10.17 -1.62 7.31
CA ALA A 223 -11.55 -2.14 7.37
C ALA A 223 -11.82 -2.85 8.70
N ARG A 224 -10.88 -3.65 9.18
CA ARG A 224 -10.96 -4.33 10.47
C ARG A 224 -10.91 -3.35 11.65
N MET A 225 -10.00 -2.37 11.60
CA MET A 225 -9.91 -1.30 12.61
C MET A 225 -11.20 -0.47 12.69
N ALA A 226 -11.75 -0.06 11.56
CA ALA A 226 -13.01 0.70 11.52
C ALA A 226 -14.18 -0.09 12.12
N THR A 227 -14.22 -1.40 11.90
CA THR A 227 -15.21 -2.29 12.52
C THR A 227 -15.07 -2.29 14.03
N ARG A 228 -13.85 -2.52 14.56
CA ARG A 228 -13.56 -2.52 15.99
C ARG A 228 -13.86 -1.16 16.66
N LEU A 229 -13.48 -0.08 16.01
CA LEU A 229 -13.75 1.28 16.48
C LEU A 229 -15.25 1.59 16.47
N THR A 230 -16.00 1.06 15.51
CA THR A 230 -17.46 1.17 15.50
C THR A 230 -18.07 0.46 16.72
N ALA A 231 -17.60 -0.74 17.09
CA ALA A 231 -18.05 -1.43 18.29
C ALA A 231 -17.78 -0.61 19.57
N PHE A 232 -16.57 -0.05 19.72
CA PHE A 232 -16.24 0.86 20.82
C PHE A 232 -17.16 2.08 20.85
N ASN A 233 -17.50 2.62 19.68
CA ASN A 233 -18.34 3.81 19.59
C ASN A 233 -19.79 3.51 19.94
N VAL A 234 -20.32 2.35 19.52
CA VAL A 234 -21.65 1.88 19.95
C VAL A 234 -21.72 1.77 21.47
N LEU A 235 -20.72 1.17 22.11
CA LEU A 235 -20.69 1.04 23.58
C LEU A 235 -20.51 2.41 24.26
N SER A 236 -19.62 3.27 23.78
CA SER A 236 -19.39 4.60 24.35
C SER A 236 -20.62 5.51 24.25
N SER A 237 -21.36 5.44 23.15
CA SER A 237 -22.55 6.27 22.92
C SER A 237 -23.85 5.62 23.36
N ASP A 238 -23.81 4.47 24.05
CA ASP A 238 -25.00 3.71 24.43
C ASP A 238 -25.93 3.45 23.24
N GLY A 239 -25.30 3.00 22.13
CA GLY A 239 -25.97 2.74 20.86
C GLY A 239 -26.75 1.42 20.88
N ASN A 240 -27.65 1.26 19.91
CA ASN A 240 -28.52 0.10 19.80
C ASN A 240 -27.91 -0.98 18.90
N ALA A 241 -27.28 -1.99 19.48
CA ALA A 241 -26.68 -3.12 18.77
C ALA A 241 -27.69 -3.98 17.95
N HIS A 242 -29.00 -3.80 18.16
CA HIS A 242 -30.04 -4.46 17.38
C HIS A 242 -30.00 -4.11 15.87
N HIS A 243 -29.33 -3.02 15.52
CA HIS A 243 -29.10 -2.65 14.13
C HIS A 243 -28.20 -3.62 13.37
N PHE A 244 -27.51 -4.54 14.03
CA PHE A 244 -26.61 -5.51 13.42
C PHE A 244 -27.19 -6.93 13.36
N ASP A 245 -28.51 -7.09 13.51
CA ASP A 245 -29.20 -8.38 13.51
C ASP A 245 -28.93 -9.16 12.22
N ALA A 246 -28.70 -10.47 12.34
CA ALA A 246 -28.36 -11.34 11.22
C ALA A 246 -29.46 -11.39 10.15
N THR A 247 -30.74 -11.36 10.56
CA THR A 247 -31.87 -11.41 9.64
C THR A 247 -31.92 -10.15 8.75
N LEU A 248 -31.57 -9.00 9.35
CA LEU A 248 -31.52 -7.73 8.60
C LEU A 248 -30.49 -7.81 7.45
N PHE A 249 -29.30 -8.37 7.70
CA PHE A 249 -28.25 -8.49 6.69
C PHE A 249 -28.47 -9.65 5.71
N ALA A 250 -29.20 -10.70 6.11
CA ALA A 250 -29.65 -11.75 5.21
C ALA A 250 -30.67 -11.23 4.16
N ALA A 251 -31.46 -10.21 4.50
CA ALA A 251 -32.42 -9.61 3.58
C ALA A 251 -31.77 -8.78 2.47
N LYS A 252 -30.51 -8.32 2.68
CA LYS A 252 -29.68 -7.64 1.66
C LYS A 252 -28.28 -8.27 1.67
N PRO A 253 -28.07 -9.39 0.98
CA PRO A 253 -26.98 -10.32 1.24
C PRO A 253 -25.66 -9.95 0.53
N HIS A 254 -25.15 -8.72 0.66
CA HIS A 254 -23.77 -8.41 0.30
C HIS A 254 -22.84 -9.04 1.32
N PRO A 255 -21.85 -9.87 0.89
CA PRO A 255 -21.02 -10.65 1.81
C PRO A 255 -20.27 -9.78 2.84
N GLY A 256 -19.67 -8.66 2.41
CA GLY A 256 -18.94 -7.76 3.29
C GLY A 256 -19.82 -7.12 4.34
N GLN A 257 -21.04 -6.67 3.98
CA GLN A 257 -22.00 -6.16 4.97
C GLN A 257 -22.33 -7.21 6.03
N GLY A 258 -22.53 -8.45 5.60
CA GLY A 258 -22.83 -9.58 6.47
C GLY A 258 -21.67 -9.87 7.43
N ARG A 259 -20.42 -9.91 6.92
CA ARG A 259 -19.22 -10.13 7.74
C ARG A 259 -19.03 -9.01 8.77
N ILE A 260 -19.10 -7.75 8.35
CA ILE A 260 -18.94 -6.62 9.29
C ILE A 260 -20.02 -6.63 10.37
N ALA A 261 -21.28 -6.90 10.01
CA ALA A 261 -22.36 -7.02 10.99
C ALA A 261 -22.13 -8.21 11.94
N ALA A 262 -21.61 -9.33 11.47
CA ALA A 262 -21.27 -10.49 12.30
C ALA A 262 -20.16 -10.16 13.31
N ARG A 263 -19.09 -9.48 12.86
CA ARG A 263 -17.99 -9.00 13.71
C ARG A 263 -18.51 -8.06 14.82
N LEU A 264 -19.37 -7.11 14.46
CA LEU A 264 -19.98 -6.20 15.44
C LEU A 264 -20.87 -6.96 16.45
N ARG A 265 -21.66 -7.96 16.02
CA ARG A 265 -22.41 -8.80 16.95
C ARG A 265 -21.51 -9.58 17.88
N SER A 266 -20.40 -10.12 17.37
CA SER A 266 -19.40 -10.83 18.17
C SER A 266 -18.77 -9.90 19.21
N ASP A 267 -18.29 -8.72 18.80
CA ASP A 267 -17.69 -7.73 19.69
C ASP A 267 -18.65 -7.22 20.78
N LEU A 268 -19.94 -7.09 20.46
CA LEU A 268 -20.96 -6.59 21.37
C LEU A 268 -21.64 -7.72 22.17
N HIS A 269 -21.29 -8.98 21.97
CA HIS A 269 -21.88 -10.17 22.59
C HIS A 269 -23.41 -10.17 22.59
N SER A 270 -23.99 -9.88 21.44
CA SER A 270 -25.40 -9.63 21.34
C SER A 270 -26.11 -10.60 20.37
N GLU A 271 -26.61 -11.71 20.89
CA GLU A 271 -27.65 -12.52 20.21
C GLU A 271 -29.02 -11.81 20.28
N ARG A 272 -29.28 -11.10 21.39
CA ARG A 272 -30.45 -10.25 21.57
C ARG A 272 -30.03 -8.89 22.11
N PRO A 273 -29.65 -7.98 21.18
CA PRO A 273 -29.15 -6.68 21.58
C PRO A 273 -30.18 -5.91 22.42
N PRO A 274 -29.73 -5.20 23.48
CA PRO A 274 -30.61 -4.33 24.24
C PRO A 274 -31.21 -3.26 23.30
N ARG A 275 -32.49 -2.96 23.49
CA ARG A 275 -33.13 -1.83 22.82
C ARG A 275 -32.81 -0.56 23.59
N ASN A 276 -32.33 0.45 22.87
CA ASN A 276 -32.29 1.79 23.47
C ASN A 276 -33.69 2.38 23.41
N GLU A 277 -34.34 2.49 24.58
CA GLU A 277 -35.74 2.98 24.70
C GLU A 277 -35.88 4.47 24.37
N GLN A 278 -34.80 5.24 24.52
CA GLN A 278 -34.83 6.68 24.26
C GLN A 278 -34.81 6.99 22.76
N ARG A 279 -34.22 6.11 21.94
CA ARG A 279 -34.13 6.28 20.50
C ARG A 279 -34.26 4.95 19.79
N LEU A 280 -35.31 4.80 18.99
CA LEU A 280 -35.58 3.57 18.23
C LEU A 280 -34.49 3.25 17.22
N GLN A 281 -33.92 4.25 16.57
CA GLN A 281 -32.90 4.11 15.53
C GLN A 281 -31.73 5.06 15.78
N ASP A 282 -30.53 4.49 15.83
CA ASP A 282 -29.31 5.27 15.83
C ASP A 282 -29.10 6.03 14.52
N ARG A 283 -28.20 7.00 14.54
CA ARG A 283 -27.84 7.73 13.32
C ARG A 283 -27.09 6.82 12.35
N TYR A 284 -27.10 7.21 11.09
CA TYR A 284 -26.55 6.39 10.00
C TYR A 284 -25.10 6.01 10.20
N SER A 285 -24.26 6.88 10.75
CA SER A 285 -22.86 6.56 10.98
C SER A 285 -22.64 5.38 11.95
N LEU A 286 -23.60 5.07 12.83
CA LEU A 286 -23.56 3.85 13.63
C LEU A 286 -24.26 2.69 12.93
N ARG A 287 -25.56 2.80 12.64
CA ARG A 287 -26.34 1.66 12.15
C ARG A 287 -26.05 1.27 10.70
N CYS A 288 -25.49 2.19 9.88
CA CYS A 288 -25.06 1.90 8.51
C CYS A 288 -23.56 1.61 8.38
N ALA A 289 -22.82 1.52 9.49
CA ALA A 289 -21.39 1.19 9.45
C ALA A 289 -21.09 -0.09 8.66
N PRO A 290 -21.83 -1.22 8.82
CA PRO A 290 -21.63 -2.39 8.00
C PRO A 290 -21.81 -2.15 6.49
N HIS A 291 -22.68 -1.22 6.12
CA HIS A 291 -22.94 -0.90 4.71
C HIS A 291 -21.81 -0.09 4.10
N VAL A 292 -21.12 0.74 4.87
CA VAL A 292 -19.98 1.54 4.39
C VAL A 292 -18.70 0.69 4.39
N ILE A 293 -18.35 0.08 5.51
CA ILE A 293 -17.14 -0.76 5.64
C ILE A 293 -17.25 -1.98 4.74
N GLY A 294 -18.45 -2.56 4.60
CA GLY A 294 -18.72 -3.71 3.75
C GLY A 294 -18.43 -3.49 2.27
N VAL A 295 -18.53 -2.26 1.76
CA VAL A 295 -18.14 -1.95 0.37
C VAL A 295 -16.63 -2.10 0.19
N LEU A 296 -15.83 -1.63 1.15
CA LEU A 296 -14.39 -1.85 1.12
C LEU A 296 -14.08 -3.35 1.22
N GLU A 297 -14.67 -4.05 2.20
CA GLU A 297 -14.48 -5.49 2.42
C GLU A 297 -14.82 -6.34 1.17
N ASP A 298 -15.90 -6.01 0.45
CA ASP A 298 -16.30 -6.70 -0.78
C ASP A 298 -15.41 -6.35 -1.98
N SER A 299 -14.77 -5.19 -1.98
CA SER A 299 -13.89 -4.76 -3.07
C SER A 299 -12.51 -5.43 -2.99
N LEU A 300 -12.01 -5.70 -1.79
CA LEU A 300 -10.65 -6.19 -1.55
C LEU A 300 -10.29 -7.47 -2.34
N PRO A 301 -11.14 -8.51 -2.44
CA PRO A 301 -10.79 -9.72 -3.20
C PRO A 301 -10.59 -9.47 -4.70
N PHE A 302 -11.44 -8.64 -5.31
CA PHE A 302 -11.31 -8.26 -6.71
C PHE A 302 -10.06 -7.43 -6.96
N LEU A 303 -9.77 -6.46 -6.09
CA LEU A 303 -8.58 -5.61 -6.21
C LEU A 303 -7.30 -6.42 -5.99
N ARG A 304 -7.29 -7.39 -5.06
CA ARG A 304 -6.20 -8.36 -4.87
C ARG A 304 -5.89 -9.09 -6.18
N GLN A 305 -6.91 -9.63 -6.83
CA GLN A 305 -6.74 -10.35 -8.08
C GLN A 305 -6.05 -9.50 -9.15
N LEU A 306 -6.44 -8.23 -9.31
CA LEU A 306 -5.81 -7.32 -10.27
C LEU A 306 -4.34 -7.08 -9.93
N ILE A 307 -4.03 -6.82 -8.66
CA ILE A 307 -2.67 -6.50 -8.19
C ILE A 307 -1.76 -7.72 -8.32
N GLU A 308 -2.19 -8.91 -7.87
CA GLU A 308 -1.37 -10.12 -7.91
C GLU A 308 -1.17 -10.63 -9.35
N THR A 309 -2.14 -10.42 -10.23
CA THR A 309 -1.98 -10.70 -11.66
C THR A 309 -0.89 -9.81 -12.27
N GLU A 310 -0.91 -8.50 -11.99
CA GLU A 310 0.10 -7.58 -12.48
C GLU A 310 1.48 -7.87 -11.88
N LEU A 311 1.55 -8.16 -10.58
CA LEU A 311 2.77 -8.51 -9.85
C LEU A 311 3.51 -9.70 -10.49
N ASN A 312 2.76 -10.69 -10.93
CA ASN A 312 3.28 -11.93 -11.49
C ASN A 312 3.32 -11.96 -13.04
N SER A 313 3.20 -10.81 -13.67
CA SER A 313 3.22 -10.66 -15.14
C SER A 313 4.58 -10.24 -15.66
N ALA A 314 4.92 -10.70 -16.87
CA ALA A 314 5.96 -10.08 -17.67
C ALA A 314 5.37 -8.81 -18.32
N ASN A 315 5.83 -7.64 -17.89
CA ASN A 315 5.20 -6.36 -18.20
C ASN A 315 6.12 -5.33 -18.86
N ASP A 316 7.11 -5.78 -19.61
CA ASP A 316 7.95 -4.91 -20.45
C ASP A 316 7.64 -5.07 -21.96
N ASN A 317 8.40 -4.40 -22.81
CA ASN A 317 8.34 -4.45 -24.27
C ASN A 317 9.71 -4.15 -24.88
N PRO A 318 10.16 -4.96 -25.87
CA PRO A 318 9.52 -6.17 -26.38
C PRO A 318 9.67 -7.35 -25.43
N LEU A 319 8.76 -8.33 -25.52
CA LEU A 319 8.91 -9.62 -24.85
C LEU A 319 9.74 -10.56 -25.73
N ILE A 320 10.54 -11.40 -25.08
CA ILE A 320 11.44 -12.37 -25.70
C ILE A 320 10.87 -13.77 -25.47
N ASP A 321 10.23 -14.33 -26.47
CA ASP A 321 9.75 -15.71 -26.50
C ASP A 321 10.85 -16.63 -27.04
N ALA A 322 11.74 -17.09 -26.16
CA ALA A 322 12.87 -17.91 -26.55
C ALA A 322 12.47 -19.30 -27.06
N ASP A 323 11.40 -19.87 -26.52
CA ASP A 323 10.92 -21.20 -26.90
C ASP A 323 10.24 -21.15 -28.29
N GLY A 324 9.50 -20.08 -28.57
CA GLY A 324 8.91 -19.83 -29.88
C GLY A 324 9.83 -19.10 -30.88
N GLU A 325 11.06 -18.77 -30.48
CA GLU A 325 12.03 -18.01 -31.26
C GLU A 325 11.47 -16.71 -31.87
N ARG A 326 10.77 -15.92 -31.03
CA ARG A 326 10.07 -14.70 -31.45
C ARG A 326 10.38 -13.52 -30.55
N ILE A 327 10.36 -12.33 -31.13
CA ILE A 327 10.29 -11.06 -30.41
C ILE A 327 8.89 -10.51 -30.60
N LEU A 328 8.23 -10.23 -29.47
CA LEU A 328 6.84 -9.83 -29.45
C LEU A 328 6.73 -8.37 -28.99
N HIS A 329 6.18 -7.53 -29.85
CA HIS A 329 5.97 -6.12 -29.56
C HIS A 329 4.52 -5.89 -29.12
N GLY A 330 4.33 -5.26 -27.95
CA GLY A 330 3.01 -5.03 -27.38
C GLY A 330 2.99 -3.93 -26.34
N GLY A 331 1.88 -3.81 -25.63
CA GLY A 331 1.65 -2.78 -24.61
C GLY A 331 1.62 -3.33 -23.18
N HIS A 332 2.37 -4.37 -22.87
CA HIS A 332 2.33 -5.05 -21.55
C HIS A 332 2.77 -4.17 -20.38
N PHE A 333 3.41 -3.05 -20.66
CA PHE A 333 3.73 -1.99 -19.70
C PHE A 333 2.52 -1.11 -19.31
N TYR A 334 1.35 -1.34 -19.89
CA TYR A 334 0.18 -0.49 -19.61
C TYR A 334 -0.50 -0.88 -18.29
N GLY A 335 -0.28 -0.10 -17.23
CA GLY A 335 -0.74 -0.37 -15.87
C GLY A 335 -2.21 0.01 -15.59
N GLY A 336 -3.12 -0.20 -16.54
CA GLY A 336 -4.53 0.19 -16.41
C GLY A 336 -5.27 -0.53 -15.28
N HIS A 337 -4.93 -1.80 -15.01
CA HIS A 337 -5.53 -2.57 -13.92
C HIS A 337 -5.09 -2.05 -12.55
N ILE A 338 -3.83 -1.64 -12.40
CA ILE A 338 -3.36 -1.01 -11.15
C ILE A 338 -4.00 0.36 -10.97
N ALA A 339 -4.11 1.17 -12.05
CA ALA A 339 -4.78 2.45 -11.97
C ALA A 339 -6.24 2.31 -11.50
N LEU A 340 -7.00 1.35 -12.07
CA LEU A 340 -8.36 1.03 -11.64
C LEU A 340 -8.40 0.58 -10.18
N ALA A 341 -7.51 -0.33 -9.80
CA ALA A 341 -7.47 -0.87 -8.44
C ALA A 341 -7.23 0.25 -7.42
N MET A 342 -6.28 1.14 -7.66
CA MET A 342 -5.92 2.21 -6.75
C MET A 342 -6.96 3.33 -6.71
N ASP A 343 -7.54 3.71 -7.85
CA ASP A 343 -8.64 4.69 -7.91
C ASP A 343 -9.90 4.18 -7.18
N THR A 344 -10.19 2.88 -7.27
CA THR A 344 -11.29 2.24 -6.54
C THR A 344 -10.99 2.17 -5.03
N LEU A 345 -9.80 1.73 -4.66
CA LEU A 345 -9.40 1.54 -3.27
C LEU A 345 -9.40 2.87 -2.50
N LYS A 346 -8.82 3.95 -3.08
CA LYS A 346 -8.79 5.26 -2.41
C LYS A 346 -10.19 5.82 -2.16
N ASN A 347 -11.14 5.57 -3.07
CA ASN A 347 -12.54 5.99 -2.91
C ASN A 347 -13.19 5.26 -1.73
N THR A 348 -13.06 3.94 -1.65
CA THR A 348 -13.68 3.14 -0.59
C THR A 348 -13.06 3.43 0.77
N VAL A 349 -11.73 3.62 0.85
CA VAL A 349 -11.04 3.99 2.10
C VAL A 349 -11.42 5.39 2.58
N ALA A 350 -11.53 6.38 1.68
CA ALA A 350 -11.97 7.73 2.05
C ALA A 350 -13.38 7.74 2.66
N ASN A 351 -14.29 6.87 2.17
CA ASN A 351 -15.62 6.70 2.76
C ASN A 351 -15.55 6.11 4.19
N VAL A 352 -14.58 5.26 4.48
CA VAL A 352 -14.35 4.78 5.85
C VAL A 352 -13.87 5.93 6.75
N ALA A 353 -12.98 6.79 6.26
CA ALA A 353 -12.57 7.99 7.01
C ALA A 353 -13.77 8.90 7.31
N ASP A 354 -14.64 9.15 6.32
CA ASP A 354 -15.87 9.96 6.52
C ASP A 354 -16.82 9.32 7.54
N LEU A 355 -16.99 8.00 7.50
CA LEU A 355 -17.77 7.26 8.49
C LEU A 355 -17.26 7.52 9.92
N LEU A 356 -15.97 7.36 10.14
CA LEU A 356 -15.33 7.52 11.45
C LEU A 356 -15.36 8.98 11.92
N ASP A 357 -15.16 9.96 11.03
CA ASP A 357 -15.34 11.39 11.36
C ASP A 357 -16.77 11.67 11.87
N ARG A 358 -17.80 11.12 11.18
CA ARG A 358 -19.20 11.27 11.62
C ARG A 358 -19.45 10.59 12.97
N GLN A 359 -18.86 9.43 13.22
CA GLN A 359 -18.95 8.75 14.50
C GLN A 359 -18.33 9.60 15.63
N LEU A 360 -17.14 10.17 15.39
CA LEU A 360 -16.50 11.05 16.37
C LEU A 360 -17.32 12.30 16.65
N ALA A 361 -17.86 12.94 15.60
CA ALA A 361 -18.69 14.13 15.74
C ALA A 361 -19.92 13.90 16.62
N LEU A 362 -20.55 12.71 16.55
CA LEU A 362 -21.65 12.32 17.42
C LEU A 362 -21.17 12.07 18.87
N LEU A 363 -20.03 11.41 19.03
CA LEU A 363 -19.52 11.02 20.34
C LEU A 363 -19.10 12.23 21.18
N VAL A 364 -18.54 13.27 20.57
CA VAL A 364 -18.12 14.49 21.27
C VAL A 364 -19.26 15.49 21.53
N ASP A 365 -20.44 15.29 20.95
CA ASP A 365 -21.59 16.17 21.11
C ASP A 365 -22.56 15.65 22.18
N ALA A 366 -22.68 16.39 23.30
CA ALA A 366 -23.52 16.02 24.43
C ALA A 366 -25.01 15.81 24.07
N ARG A 367 -25.49 16.35 22.94
CA ARG A 367 -26.85 16.11 22.44
C ARG A 367 -27.06 14.69 21.91
N TYR A 368 -25.96 13.96 21.60
CA TYR A 368 -26.04 12.70 20.87
C TYR A 368 -25.30 11.54 21.53
N ASN A 369 -24.47 11.80 22.54
CA ASN A 369 -23.64 10.81 23.20
C ASN A 369 -24.26 10.22 24.47
N HIS A 370 -25.56 10.44 24.68
CA HIS A 370 -26.35 9.87 25.77
C HIS A 370 -25.71 10.07 27.16
N GLY A 371 -25.41 11.34 27.48
CA GLY A 371 -25.03 11.76 28.85
C GLY A 371 -23.53 11.83 29.12
N LEU A 372 -22.68 11.64 28.11
CA LEU A 372 -21.27 11.98 28.25
C LEU A 372 -21.04 13.49 28.15
N PRO A 373 -19.98 14.03 28.77
CA PRO A 373 -19.69 15.45 28.69
C PRO A 373 -19.33 15.89 27.27
N ALA A 374 -19.62 17.16 26.95
CA ALA A 374 -19.25 17.74 25.67
C ALA A 374 -17.74 17.61 25.42
N ASN A 375 -17.38 17.27 24.17
CA ASN A 375 -16.00 17.02 23.72
C ASN A 375 -15.28 15.92 24.53
N LEU A 376 -16.01 15.05 25.22
CA LEU A 376 -15.47 14.03 26.13
C LEU A 376 -14.48 14.62 27.16
N SER A 377 -14.71 15.83 27.64
CA SER A 377 -13.89 16.45 28.66
C SER A 377 -14.09 15.71 30.01
N ALA A 378 -13.01 15.25 30.62
CA ALA A 378 -13.03 14.58 31.91
C ALA A 378 -12.85 15.55 33.10
N ALA A 379 -12.61 16.82 32.83
CA ALA A 379 -12.40 17.84 33.84
C ALA A 379 -13.69 18.10 34.66
N THR A 380 -13.53 18.31 35.96
CA THR A 380 -14.63 18.52 36.90
C THR A 380 -14.49 19.82 37.68
N GLY A 381 -15.57 20.27 38.33
CA GLY A 381 -15.57 21.47 39.15
C GLY A 381 -15.19 22.74 38.36
N PRO A 382 -14.51 23.71 39.01
CA PRO A 382 -14.13 24.96 38.34
C PRO A 382 -13.21 24.78 37.12
N ARG A 383 -12.43 23.71 37.08
CA ARG A 383 -11.50 23.42 35.96
C ARG A 383 -12.21 23.03 34.67
N ALA A 384 -13.45 22.54 34.75
CA ALA A 384 -14.25 22.23 33.54
C ALA A 384 -14.46 23.47 32.64
N ALA A 385 -14.42 24.68 33.22
CA ALA A 385 -14.59 25.93 32.46
C ALA A 385 -13.44 26.24 31.49
N ILE A 386 -12.26 25.68 31.74
CA ILE A 386 -11.04 25.95 30.94
C ILE A 386 -10.52 24.74 30.20
N ASN A 387 -11.18 23.57 30.34
CA ASN A 387 -10.80 22.33 29.66
C ASN A 387 -11.78 21.99 28.53
N HIS A 388 -11.26 21.57 27.42
CA HIS A 388 -12.03 21.36 26.18
C HIS A 388 -11.97 19.92 25.65
N GLY A 389 -11.23 19.02 26.33
CA GLY A 389 -11.14 17.61 25.96
C GLY A 389 -10.69 17.38 24.50
N LEU A 390 -11.49 16.63 23.74
CA LEU A 390 -11.18 16.26 22.36
C LEU A 390 -11.70 17.25 21.30
N LYS A 391 -12.06 18.48 21.68
CA LYS A 391 -12.61 19.49 20.76
C LYS A 391 -11.72 19.73 19.53
N ALA A 392 -10.43 20.01 19.74
CA ALA A 392 -9.50 20.28 18.68
C ALA A 392 -9.16 19.00 17.86
N LEU A 393 -9.15 17.84 18.51
CA LEU A 393 -8.94 16.56 17.85
C LEU A 393 -10.03 16.27 16.82
N GLN A 394 -11.30 16.54 17.16
CA GLN A 394 -12.41 16.39 16.22
C GLN A 394 -12.27 17.33 15.01
N ILE A 395 -11.82 18.57 15.21
CA ILE A 395 -11.55 19.51 14.11
C ILE A 395 -10.45 18.96 13.18
N SER A 396 -9.38 18.41 13.76
CA SER A 396 -8.28 17.81 12.99
C SER A 396 -8.75 16.58 12.18
N VAL A 397 -9.58 15.72 12.77
CA VAL A 397 -10.17 14.57 12.08
C VAL A 397 -11.00 15.00 10.88
N SER A 398 -11.85 16.03 11.03
CA SER A 398 -12.60 16.58 9.90
C SER A 398 -11.71 17.16 8.81
N ALA A 399 -10.57 17.79 9.16
CA ALA A 399 -9.62 18.29 8.18
C ALA A 399 -8.93 17.15 7.40
N TRP A 400 -8.46 16.10 8.09
CA TRP A 400 -7.85 14.92 7.45
C TRP A 400 -8.83 14.18 6.55
N THR A 401 -10.08 14.04 7.01
CA THR A 401 -11.15 13.42 6.22
C THR A 401 -11.47 14.24 4.96
N ALA A 402 -11.58 15.54 5.08
CA ALA A 402 -11.84 16.43 3.92
C ALA A 402 -10.70 16.34 2.90
N GLU A 403 -9.43 16.28 3.35
CA GLU A 403 -8.29 16.06 2.47
C GLU A 403 -8.34 14.68 1.80
N ALA A 404 -8.66 13.61 2.53
CA ALA A 404 -8.82 12.27 1.98
C ALA A 404 -9.90 12.22 0.90
N LEU A 405 -11.08 12.78 1.16
CA LEU A 405 -12.18 12.87 0.21
C LEU A 405 -11.80 13.66 -1.06
N LYS A 406 -11.05 14.75 -0.90
CA LYS A 406 -10.55 15.56 -2.03
C LYS A 406 -9.64 14.74 -2.97
N GLN A 407 -8.90 13.75 -2.47
CA GLN A 407 -7.98 12.90 -3.24
C GLN A 407 -8.68 11.76 -4.00
N THR A 408 -10.00 11.63 -3.91
CA THR A 408 -10.74 10.52 -4.55
C THR A 408 -10.94 10.68 -6.05
N MET A 409 -10.64 11.84 -6.64
CA MET A 409 -10.71 12.02 -8.09
C MET A 409 -9.87 10.95 -8.79
N PRO A 410 -10.44 10.15 -9.73
CA PRO A 410 -9.69 9.11 -10.42
C PRO A 410 -8.50 9.69 -11.20
N ALA A 411 -7.29 9.21 -10.94
CA ALA A 411 -6.10 9.62 -11.70
C ALA A 411 -6.14 9.10 -13.13
N SER A 412 -6.71 7.91 -13.34
CA SER A 412 -6.80 7.24 -14.64
C SER A 412 -7.52 8.03 -15.72
N VAL A 413 -8.37 9.00 -15.36
CA VAL A 413 -9.09 9.85 -16.33
C VAL A 413 -8.22 10.98 -16.90
N PHE A 414 -7.01 11.21 -16.35
CA PHE A 414 -6.11 12.28 -16.77
C PHE A 414 -5.01 11.80 -17.73
N SER A 415 -5.27 10.79 -18.55
CA SER A 415 -4.31 10.33 -19.56
C SER A 415 -3.76 11.48 -20.40
N ARG A 416 -2.47 11.40 -20.71
CA ARG A 416 -1.71 12.42 -21.46
C ARG A 416 -1.08 11.79 -22.70
N SER A 417 -0.78 12.62 -23.67
CA SER A 417 0.06 12.27 -24.79
C SER A 417 1.48 12.80 -24.54
N THR A 418 2.47 11.92 -24.59
CA THR A 418 3.88 12.21 -24.32
C THR A 418 4.78 11.68 -25.43
N GLU A 419 6.04 12.06 -25.45
CA GLU A 419 7.09 11.55 -26.30
C GLU A 419 6.67 11.58 -27.81
N CYS A 420 6.55 12.79 -28.36
CA CYS A 420 6.16 13.03 -29.76
C CYS A 420 4.85 12.35 -30.16
N HIS A 421 3.91 12.18 -29.22
CA HIS A 421 2.65 11.46 -29.38
C HIS A 421 2.77 9.95 -29.61
N ASN A 422 3.96 9.36 -29.54
CA ASN A 422 4.15 7.91 -29.54
C ASN A 422 3.47 7.26 -28.33
N GLN A 423 3.49 7.96 -27.18
CA GLN A 423 2.82 7.56 -25.95
C GLN A 423 1.53 8.37 -25.77
N ASP A 424 0.57 8.23 -26.68
CA ASP A 424 -0.65 9.05 -26.78
C ASP A 424 -1.76 8.62 -25.83
N LYS A 425 -1.62 7.47 -25.19
CA LYS A 425 -2.52 6.95 -24.15
C LYS A 425 -1.73 6.31 -23.01
N VAL A 426 -1.83 6.86 -21.80
CA VAL A 426 -1.06 6.45 -20.62
C VAL A 426 -1.98 6.07 -19.47
N SER A 427 -1.48 5.21 -18.54
CA SER A 427 -2.32 4.61 -17.50
C SER A 427 -2.55 5.50 -16.28
N MET A 428 -1.61 6.37 -15.92
CA MET A 428 -1.58 7.16 -14.69
C MET A 428 -1.50 6.31 -13.40
N GLY A 429 -1.10 5.04 -13.49
CA GLY A 429 -1.16 4.07 -12.39
C GLY A 429 -0.34 4.47 -11.17
N THR A 430 0.85 5.03 -11.35
CA THR A 430 1.70 5.48 -10.26
C THR A 430 1.11 6.68 -9.50
N ILE A 431 0.46 7.61 -10.21
CA ILE A 431 -0.26 8.71 -9.56
C ILE A 431 -1.44 8.16 -8.76
N ALA A 432 -2.23 7.24 -9.34
CA ALA A 432 -3.33 6.59 -8.65
C ALA A 432 -2.87 5.88 -7.36
N ALA A 433 -1.73 5.17 -7.40
CA ALA A 433 -1.17 4.47 -6.25
C ALA A 433 -0.67 5.44 -5.16
N ARG A 434 0.00 6.54 -5.54
CA ARG A 434 0.43 7.58 -4.60
C ARG A 434 -0.75 8.28 -3.93
N ASP A 435 -1.78 8.65 -4.70
CA ASP A 435 -3.01 9.24 -4.16
C ASP A 435 -3.68 8.27 -3.17
N CYS A 436 -3.74 6.97 -3.52
CA CYS A 436 -4.31 5.94 -2.65
C CYS A 436 -3.54 5.83 -1.33
N LEU A 437 -2.21 5.79 -1.36
CA LEU A 437 -1.39 5.78 -0.15
C LEU A 437 -1.61 7.04 0.70
N ARG A 438 -1.77 8.22 0.08
CA ARG A 438 -2.08 9.44 0.82
C ARG A 438 -3.44 9.39 1.50
N VAL A 439 -4.47 8.86 0.84
CA VAL A 439 -5.80 8.66 1.44
C VAL A 439 -5.71 7.69 2.62
N ILE A 440 -4.94 6.61 2.49
CA ILE A 440 -4.71 5.64 3.56
C ILE A 440 -4.02 6.31 4.76
N GLU A 441 -2.96 7.10 4.54
CA GLU A 441 -2.27 7.83 5.62
C GLU A 441 -3.22 8.75 6.39
N LEU A 442 -4.06 9.50 5.69
CA LEU A 442 -5.05 10.37 6.30
C LEU A 442 -6.10 9.58 7.08
N THR A 443 -6.53 8.43 6.57
CA THR A 443 -7.47 7.54 7.25
C THR A 443 -6.85 6.90 8.49
N GLU A 444 -5.56 6.53 8.46
CA GLU A 444 -4.82 6.07 9.65
C GLU A 444 -4.77 7.15 10.75
N GLN A 445 -4.62 8.43 10.37
CA GLN A 445 -4.68 9.54 11.33
C GLN A 445 -6.07 9.65 11.97
N VAL A 446 -7.13 9.47 11.19
CA VAL A 446 -8.51 9.40 11.71
C VAL A 446 -8.66 8.22 12.68
N VAL A 447 -8.16 7.04 12.31
CA VAL A 447 -8.17 5.84 13.17
C VAL A 447 -7.41 6.08 14.48
N ALA A 448 -6.22 6.70 14.44
CA ALA A 448 -5.45 7.03 15.63
C ALA A 448 -6.22 7.96 16.59
N ALA A 449 -6.90 8.96 16.06
CA ALA A 449 -7.76 9.85 16.83
C ALA A 449 -8.97 9.10 17.45
N MET A 450 -9.55 8.17 16.69
CA MET A 450 -10.66 7.34 17.16
C MET A 450 -10.25 6.38 18.27
N LEU A 451 -9.00 5.88 18.29
CA LEU A 451 -8.48 5.08 19.41
C LEU A 451 -8.42 5.90 20.72
N ILE A 452 -7.98 7.15 20.65
CA ILE A 452 -8.00 8.08 21.79
C ILE A 452 -9.45 8.31 22.25
N ALA A 453 -10.35 8.57 21.31
CA ALA A 453 -11.75 8.83 21.61
C ALA A 453 -12.46 7.60 22.21
N ALA A 454 -12.17 6.39 21.71
CA ALA A 454 -12.68 5.14 22.24
C ALA A 454 -12.23 4.93 23.70
N ARG A 455 -10.93 5.11 23.98
CA ARG A 455 -10.40 5.03 25.35
C ARG A 455 -11.06 6.04 26.29
N GLN A 456 -11.18 7.30 25.84
CA GLN A 456 -11.78 8.38 26.62
C GLN A 456 -13.28 8.17 26.85
N GLY A 457 -14.03 7.84 25.79
CA GLY A 457 -15.47 7.66 25.83
C GLY A 457 -15.90 6.53 26.75
N LEU A 458 -15.25 5.36 26.69
CA LEU A 458 -15.54 4.22 27.55
C LEU A 458 -15.22 4.54 29.03
N ALA A 459 -14.05 5.14 29.29
CA ALA A 459 -13.70 5.51 30.66
C ALA A 459 -14.69 6.52 31.28
N LEU A 460 -15.20 7.46 30.50
CA LEU A 460 -16.24 8.39 30.96
C LEU A 460 -17.59 7.68 31.16
N ARG A 461 -17.89 6.69 30.30
CA ARG A 461 -19.09 5.86 30.45
C ARG A 461 -19.09 5.09 31.78
N GLU A 462 -17.95 4.52 32.16
CA GLU A 462 -17.77 3.86 33.47
C GLU A 462 -17.95 4.83 34.64
N ARG A 463 -17.44 6.07 34.55
CA ARG A 463 -17.57 7.10 35.60
C ARG A 463 -19.01 7.53 35.84
N VAL A 464 -19.88 7.49 34.85
CA VAL A 464 -21.31 7.80 35.01
C VAL A 464 -22.16 6.58 35.42
N GLY A 465 -21.50 5.46 35.76
CA GLY A 465 -22.15 4.26 36.29
C GLY A 465 -22.81 3.38 35.24
N LEU A 466 -22.59 3.64 33.98
CA LEU A 466 -23.03 2.80 32.86
C LEU A 466 -21.87 1.88 32.45
N ASN A 467 -21.75 0.74 33.13
CA ASN A 467 -20.73 -0.25 32.81
C ASN A 467 -21.03 -0.84 31.41
N ALA A 468 -20.31 -0.38 30.41
CA ALA A 468 -20.23 -1.10 29.16
C ALA A 468 -19.53 -2.44 29.41
N GLN A 469 -20.27 -3.54 29.28
CA GLN A 469 -19.69 -4.86 29.45
C GLN A 469 -18.81 -5.14 28.22
N LEU A 470 -17.49 -5.05 28.43
CA LEU A 470 -16.51 -5.41 27.42
C LEU A 470 -16.19 -6.90 27.55
N HIS A 471 -16.10 -7.58 26.43
CA HIS A 471 -15.83 -9.02 26.37
C HIS A 471 -14.63 -9.31 25.48
N ASP A 472 -13.92 -10.41 25.78
CA ASP A 472 -12.88 -11.03 24.95
C ASP A 472 -11.89 -10.00 24.32
N SER A 473 -11.67 -10.09 23.02
CA SER A 473 -10.71 -9.26 22.29
C SER A 473 -10.99 -7.74 22.35
N LEU A 474 -12.25 -7.35 22.61
CA LEU A 474 -12.60 -5.94 22.81
C LEU A 474 -12.09 -5.44 24.17
N ALA A 475 -12.22 -6.26 25.22
CA ALA A 475 -11.69 -5.97 26.56
C ALA A 475 -10.16 -5.93 26.55
N ASP A 476 -9.52 -6.89 25.87
CA ASP A 476 -8.05 -6.94 25.75
C ASP A 476 -7.50 -5.70 25.03
N MET A 477 -8.12 -5.32 23.92
CA MET A 477 -7.71 -4.11 23.19
C MET A 477 -7.93 -2.85 24.04
N TYR A 478 -9.03 -2.73 24.76
CA TYR A 478 -9.28 -1.60 25.65
C TYR A 478 -8.27 -1.52 26.79
N ALA A 479 -7.88 -2.66 27.37
CA ALA A 479 -6.86 -2.74 28.39
C ALA A 479 -5.48 -2.31 27.86
N ASP A 480 -5.09 -2.77 26.66
CA ASP A 480 -3.84 -2.35 25.99
C ASP A 480 -3.85 -0.83 25.70
N LEU A 481 -4.95 -0.29 25.20
CA LEU A 481 -5.10 1.16 25.01
C LEU A 481 -4.96 1.92 26.33
N GLY A 482 -5.47 1.37 27.44
CA GLY A 482 -5.34 1.97 28.77
C GLY A 482 -3.92 2.07 29.29
N GLN A 483 -3.03 1.20 28.84
CA GLN A 483 -1.59 1.25 29.16
C GLN A 483 -0.82 2.29 28.35
N ARG A 484 -1.32 2.68 27.17
CA ARG A 484 -0.67 3.54 26.20
C ARG A 484 -1.21 4.96 26.17
N ILE A 485 -2.51 5.11 26.40
CA ILE A 485 -3.22 6.38 26.27
C ILE A 485 -3.72 6.78 27.65
N ALA A 486 -3.10 7.80 28.22
CA ALA A 486 -3.61 8.41 29.45
C ALA A 486 -4.94 9.13 29.18
N LEU A 487 -5.84 9.11 30.15
CA LEU A 487 -7.08 9.88 30.06
C LEU A 487 -6.79 11.39 29.94
N VAL A 488 -7.60 12.07 29.14
CA VAL A 488 -7.54 13.53 29.00
C VAL A 488 -8.40 14.12 30.14
N GLU A 489 -7.80 14.22 31.32
CA GLU A 489 -8.41 14.86 32.49
C GLU A 489 -8.22 16.38 32.48
N GLU A 490 -7.03 16.82 32.07
CA GLU A 490 -6.67 18.19 31.74
C GLU A 490 -6.22 18.25 30.30
N ASP A 491 -6.51 19.35 29.62
CA ASP A 491 -6.10 19.54 28.23
C ASP A 491 -4.58 19.45 28.11
N ARG A 492 -4.11 18.68 27.12
CA ARG A 492 -2.70 18.52 26.77
C ARG A 492 -2.53 18.34 25.27
N ALA A 493 -1.33 18.51 24.78
CA ALA A 493 -0.98 18.18 23.38
C ALA A 493 -1.07 16.66 23.16
N LEU A 494 -1.73 16.23 22.07
CA LEU A 494 -1.96 14.82 21.73
C LEU A 494 -1.13 14.35 20.51
N ASP A 495 -0.37 15.23 19.90
CA ASP A 495 0.35 14.94 18.65
C ASP A 495 1.40 13.81 18.78
N ARG A 496 2.05 13.72 19.94
CA ARG A 496 2.99 12.64 20.22
C ARG A 496 2.29 11.28 20.33
N GLU A 497 1.20 11.22 21.09
CA GLU A 497 0.40 10.00 21.23
C GLU A 497 -0.17 9.55 19.89
N LEU A 498 -0.66 10.49 19.07
CA LEU A 498 -1.13 10.19 17.71
C LEU A 498 -0.03 9.60 16.84
N ARG A 499 1.19 10.13 16.89
CA ARG A 499 2.33 9.57 16.13
C ARG A 499 2.72 8.18 16.59
N GLU A 500 2.72 7.93 17.89
CA GLU A 500 2.98 6.61 18.47
C GLU A 500 1.90 5.59 18.02
N LEU A 501 0.63 5.98 18.04
CA LEU A 501 -0.47 5.15 17.55
C LEU A 501 -0.38 4.86 16.04
N LEU A 502 0.08 5.83 15.23
CA LEU A 502 0.30 5.58 13.79
C LEU A 502 1.37 4.51 13.55
N VAL A 503 2.41 4.46 14.35
CA VAL A 503 3.42 3.38 14.28
C VAL A 503 2.78 2.03 14.58
N GLU A 504 1.96 1.93 15.63
CA GLU A 504 1.28 0.70 16.02
C GLU A 504 0.24 0.24 14.99
N ILE A 505 -0.51 1.19 14.38
CA ILE A 505 -1.47 0.89 13.32
C ILE A 505 -0.75 0.32 12.10
N ARG A 506 0.35 0.93 11.67
CA ARG A 506 1.15 0.47 10.53
C ARG A 506 1.83 -0.86 10.78
N ALA A 507 2.20 -1.12 12.03
CA ALA A 507 2.73 -2.42 12.46
C ALA A 507 1.64 -3.49 12.64
N GLN A 508 0.34 -3.13 12.47
CA GLN A 508 -0.80 -4.02 12.66
C GLN A 508 -0.81 -4.70 14.03
N ARG A 509 -0.49 -3.94 15.06
CA ARG A 509 -0.30 -4.43 16.42
C ARG A 509 -1.46 -5.28 16.95
N TRP A 510 -2.68 -4.87 16.68
CA TRP A 510 -3.87 -5.58 17.19
C TRP A 510 -4.30 -6.65 16.20
N GLU A 511 -4.34 -7.88 16.67
CA GLU A 511 -4.92 -8.99 15.91
C GLU A 511 -6.43 -8.83 15.86
N LEU A 512 -6.96 -8.50 14.68
CA LEU A 512 -8.37 -8.19 14.48
C LEU A 512 -9.01 -9.23 13.57
N TYR A 513 -9.96 -10.01 14.10
CA TYR A 513 -10.78 -10.96 13.33
C TYR A 513 -9.93 -11.96 12.53
N VAL A 514 -8.88 -12.50 13.14
CA VAL A 514 -8.00 -13.49 12.53
C VAL A 514 -8.69 -14.85 12.47
N GLY A 515 -8.65 -15.49 11.29
CA GLY A 515 -9.21 -16.85 11.09
C GLY A 515 -10.68 -16.87 10.67
N GLU A 516 -11.29 -15.72 10.35
CA GLU A 516 -12.66 -15.62 9.83
C GLU A 516 -12.75 -15.71 8.29
#